data_86ff0ad02c2e060a9886fae38795e121
#
_entry.id   86ff0ad02c2e060a9886fae38795e121
#
_cell.length_a   1.000
_cell.length_b   1.000
_cell.length_c   1.000
_cell.angle_alpha   90.00
_cell.angle_beta   90.00
_cell.angle_gamma   90.00
#
_symmetry.space_group_name_H-M   'P 1'
#
loop_
_entity.id
_entity.type
_entity.pdbx_description
1 polymer ?
#
loop_
_entity_poly.entity_id
_entity_poly.type
_entity_poly.pdbx_seq_one_letter_code
_entity_poly.pdbx_strand_id
1 'polypeptide(L)'
;FLDRMLPTLSGGQQKRVALAKTLIDIGFGKKDVLLIMDEPTNHLDVAMVEWMEYFLNKENTTLLLVTHDRYFLDTVCQEIWELDQGQLYTYKGDYINYLEKKAARMESETASHSKIRNLYKRELEWVRKQPRARTTKSKSRVDQFATIEKKAKQNIQDQQLQLSMKMTRLGGKIMELKKVYKSHGDLHLLKGFDYTFKKGERIGIVGPN
;
A
#
# COMPACT_ATOMS: atom_id res chain seq x y z
N PHE A 1 -2.69 -4.14 34.01
CA PHE A 1 -2.46 -4.67 32.66
C PHE A 1 -1.55 -5.90 32.71
N LEU A 2 -0.43 -5.85 33.42
CA LEU A 2 0.55 -6.96 33.51
C LEU A 2 0.02 -8.21 34.25
N ASP A 3 -1.00 -8.05 35.08
CA ASP A 3 -1.59 -9.14 35.90
C ASP A 3 -2.76 -9.85 35.18
N ARG A 4 -3.08 -9.48 33.95
CA ARG A 4 -4.18 -10.10 33.19
C ARG A 4 -3.68 -11.25 32.33
N MET A 5 -4.48 -12.33 32.25
CA MET A 5 -4.20 -13.44 31.36
C MET A 5 -4.38 -13.03 29.89
N LEU A 6 -3.50 -13.48 28.99
CA LEU A 6 -3.51 -13.16 27.55
C LEU A 6 -4.91 -13.31 26.90
N PRO A 7 -5.70 -14.35 27.16
CA PRO A 7 -7.03 -14.51 26.56
C PRO A 7 -8.04 -13.44 26.97
N THR A 8 -7.82 -12.72 28.08
CA THR A 8 -8.72 -11.66 28.57
C THR A 8 -8.40 -10.29 27.99
N LEU A 9 -7.35 -10.18 27.19
CA LEU A 9 -6.92 -8.95 26.53
C LEU A 9 -7.68 -8.73 25.22
N SER A 10 -7.93 -7.46 24.87
CA SER A 10 -8.43 -7.11 23.53
C SER A 10 -7.40 -7.49 22.44
N GLY A 11 -7.85 -7.69 21.20
CA GLY A 11 -6.95 -8.04 20.09
C GLY A 11 -5.79 -7.05 19.91
N GLY A 12 -6.04 -5.73 20.08
CA GLY A 12 -4.99 -4.71 20.06
C GLY A 12 -4.00 -4.83 21.22
N GLN A 13 -4.49 -5.17 22.43
CA GLN A 13 -3.64 -5.42 23.60
C GLN A 13 -2.78 -6.67 23.43
N GLN A 14 -3.33 -7.74 22.86
CA GLN A 14 -2.58 -8.97 22.58
C GLN A 14 -1.46 -8.70 21.56
N LYS A 15 -1.73 -7.92 20.50
CA LYS A 15 -0.70 -7.51 19.53
C LYS A 15 0.41 -6.70 20.18
N ARG A 16 0.08 -5.74 21.05
CA ARG A 16 1.08 -4.96 21.78
C ARG A 16 1.97 -5.82 22.68
N VAL A 17 1.41 -6.80 23.37
CA VAL A 17 2.17 -7.76 24.19
C VAL A 17 3.07 -8.63 23.32
N ALA A 18 2.57 -9.14 22.20
CA ALA A 18 3.36 -9.92 21.27
C ALA A 18 4.52 -9.12 20.68
N LEU A 19 4.26 -7.85 20.28
CA LEU A 19 5.29 -6.93 19.80
C LEU A 19 6.34 -6.69 20.88
N ALA A 20 5.94 -6.34 22.10
CA ALA A 20 6.87 -6.10 23.21
C ALA A 20 7.75 -7.32 23.48
N LYS A 21 7.16 -8.54 23.50
CA LYS A 21 7.91 -9.77 23.65
C LYS A 21 8.94 -9.95 22.55
N THR A 22 8.57 -9.77 21.28
CA THR A 22 9.47 -9.90 20.13
C THR A 22 10.63 -8.91 20.22
N LEU A 23 10.37 -7.66 20.58
CA LEU A 23 11.40 -6.63 20.70
C LEU A 23 12.34 -6.87 21.90
N ILE A 24 11.83 -7.41 23.01
CA ILE A 24 12.65 -7.84 24.14
C ILE A 24 13.57 -9.00 23.75
N ASP A 25 13.03 -10.00 23.06
CA ASP A 25 13.80 -11.16 22.58
C ASP A 25 14.94 -10.74 21.64
N ILE A 26 14.75 -9.69 20.84
CA ILE A 26 15.78 -9.09 19.97
C ILE A 26 16.81 -8.34 20.78
N GLY A 27 16.39 -7.43 21.68
CA GLY A 27 17.28 -6.58 22.47
C GLY A 27 18.21 -7.36 23.41
N PHE A 28 17.79 -8.54 23.87
CA PHE A 28 18.59 -9.42 24.73
C PHE A 28 19.11 -10.69 24.02
N GLY A 29 18.82 -10.84 22.75
CA GLY A 29 19.07 -12.07 21.98
C GLY A 29 20.34 -12.10 21.17
N LYS A 30 20.38 -13.07 20.25
CA LYS A 30 21.53 -13.38 19.39
C LYS A 30 21.76 -12.36 18.28
N LYS A 31 23.00 -12.21 17.81
CA LYS A 31 23.47 -11.23 16.80
C LYS A 31 22.87 -11.56 15.46
N ASP A 32 22.33 -12.28 14.91
CA ASP A 32 21.87 -12.49 13.51
C ASP A 32 20.36 -12.83 13.48
N VAL A 33 19.53 -11.79 13.67
CA VAL A 33 18.08 -11.94 13.67
C VAL A 33 17.50 -11.26 12.43
N LEU A 34 16.66 -11.99 11.70
CA LEU A 34 15.74 -11.41 10.72
C LEU A 34 14.38 -11.19 11.40
N LEU A 35 14.03 -9.93 11.57
CA LEU A 35 12.73 -9.51 12.08
C LEU A 35 11.76 -9.34 10.92
N ILE A 36 10.64 -10.06 10.95
CA ILE A 36 9.57 -9.93 9.96
C ILE A 36 8.36 -9.31 10.64
N MET A 37 7.89 -8.18 10.13
CA MET A 37 6.74 -7.45 10.67
C MET A 37 5.69 -7.21 9.59
N ASP A 38 4.43 -7.47 9.92
CA ASP A 38 3.28 -7.23 9.06
C ASP A 38 2.34 -6.23 9.75
N GLU A 39 2.21 -5.03 9.15
CA GLU A 39 1.41 -3.91 9.64
C GLU A 39 1.60 -3.63 11.15
N PRO A 40 2.84 -3.41 11.62
CA PRO A 40 3.12 -3.29 13.06
C PRO A 40 2.55 -2.02 13.68
N THR A 41 2.35 -0.95 12.90
CA THR A 41 1.80 0.33 13.38
C THR A 41 0.30 0.29 13.63
N ASN A 42 -0.40 -0.72 13.12
CA ASN A 42 -1.83 -0.87 13.33
C ASN A 42 -2.18 -1.04 14.82
N HIS A 43 -3.10 -0.23 15.31
CA HIS A 43 -3.56 -0.21 16.70
C HIS A 43 -2.54 0.31 17.74
N LEU A 44 -1.48 0.95 17.28
CA LEU A 44 -0.54 1.68 18.13
C LEU A 44 -0.92 3.16 18.17
N ASP A 45 -0.65 3.81 19.30
CA ASP A 45 -0.67 5.27 19.37
C ASP A 45 0.65 5.86 18.85
N VAL A 46 0.65 7.17 18.63
CA VAL A 46 1.80 7.89 18.05
C VAL A 46 3.06 7.68 18.89
N ALA A 47 2.96 7.74 20.22
CA ALA A 47 4.09 7.56 21.11
C ALA A 47 4.73 6.17 21.00
N MET A 48 3.90 5.13 20.81
CA MET A 48 4.39 3.77 20.59
C MET A 48 5.05 3.59 19.22
N VAL A 49 4.54 4.25 18.18
CA VAL A 49 5.16 4.24 16.84
C VAL A 49 6.52 4.93 16.89
N GLU A 50 6.62 6.13 17.47
CA GLU A 50 7.89 6.88 17.64
C GLU A 50 8.91 6.07 18.44
N TRP A 51 8.47 5.40 19.50
CA TRP A 51 9.34 4.53 20.28
C TRP A 51 9.87 3.35 19.46
N MET A 52 9.00 2.73 18.65
CA MET A 52 9.37 1.60 17.79
C MET A 52 10.34 2.03 16.68
N GLU A 53 10.14 3.19 16.07
CA GLU A 53 11.07 3.80 15.12
C GLU A 53 12.45 3.98 15.74
N TYR A 54 12.50 4.58 16.94
CA TYR A 54 13.76 4.76 17.68
C TYR A 54 14.45 3.43 17.98
N PHE A 55 13.68 2.42 18.44
CA PHE A 55 14.21 1.10 18.75
C PHE A 55 14.79 0.41 17.52
N LEU A 56 14.06 0.35 16.43
CA LEU A 56 14.49 -0.32 15.19
C LEU A 56 15.71 0.35 14.55
N ASN A 57 15.81 1.67 14.62
CA ASN A 57 16.97 2.39 14.12
C ASN A 57 18.22 2.25 14.99
N LYS A 58 18.05 2.00 16.29
CA LYS A 58 19.16 1.82 17.21
C LYS A 58 19.76 0.41 17.14
N GLU A 59 18.91 -0.59 16.98
CA GLU A 59 19.33 -2.00 16.93
C GLU A 59 19.82 -2.37 15.53
N ASN A 60 20.96 -3.04 15.45
CA ASN A 60 21.52 -3.53 14.17
C ASN A 60 20.80 -4.84 13.75
N THR A 61 19.50 -4.72 13.42
CA THR A 61 18.63 -5.85 13.10
C THR A 61 18.25 -5.83 11.63
N THR A 62 18.30 -6.98 10.98
CA THR A 62 17.77 -7.12 9.62
C THR A 62 16.25 -7.13 9.70
N LEU A 63 15.60 -6.20 9.01
CA LEU A 63 14.14 -6.00 9.03
C LEU A 63 13.52 -6.30 7.67
N LEU A 64 12.46 -7.10 7.65
CA LEU A 64 11.52 -7.21 6.54
C LEU A 64 10.16 -6.71 7.02
N LEU A 65 9.74 -5.57 6.47
CA LEU A 65 8.53 -4.85 6.89
C LEU A 65 7.49 -4.87 5.76
N VAL A 66 6.26 -5.24 6.09
CA VAL A 66 5.08 -5.02 5.26
C VAL A 66 4.23 -3.95 5.93
N THR A 67 3.99 -2.81 5.27
CA THR A 67 3.19 -1.72 5.84
C THR A 67 2.60 -0.83 4.76
N HIS A 68 1.47 -0.19 5.10
CA HIS A 68 0.87 0.93 4.37
C HIS A 68 1.25 2.30 4.95
N ASP A 69 1.94 2.31 6.09
CA ASP A 69 2.42 3.52 6.73
C ASP A 69 3.74 3.99 6.09
N ARG A 70 3.62 4.93 5.17
CA ARG A 70 4.76 5.49 4.43
C ARG A 70 5.75 6.24 5.31
N TYR A 71 5.29 6.88 6.40
CA TYR A 71 6.17 7.63 7.30
C TYR A 71 7.04 6.67 8.11
N PHE A 72 6.42 5.62 8.65
CA PHE A 72 7.13 4.57 9.34
C PHE A 72 8.13 3.87 8.42
N LEU A 73 7.73 3.55 7.18
CA LEU A 73 8.59 2.95 6.18
C LEU A 73 9.82 3.81 5.88
N ASP A 74 9.63 5.13 5.65
CA ASP A 74 10.72 6.06 5.37
C ASP A 74 11.71 6.19 6.54
N THR A 75 11.21 6.09 7.77
CA THR A 75 12.04 6.23 8.95
C THR A 75 12.90 5.00 9.23
N VAL A 76 12.38 3.79 8.96
CA VAL A 76 13.06 2.54 9.39
C VAL A 76 13.64 1.71 8.26
N CYS A 77 13.25 1.94 6.98
CA CYS A 77 13.69 1.15 5.84
C CYS A 77 14.66 1.92 4.95
N GLN A 78 15.62 1.20 4.35
CA GLN A 78 16.61 1.74 3.41
C GLN A 78 16.31 1.33 1.98
N GLU A 79 15.44 0.35 1.78
CA GLU A 79 15.08 -0.22 0.49
C GLU A 79 13.59 -0.58 0.48
N ILE A 80 12.91 -0.28 -0.61
CA ILE A 80 11.50 -0.60 -0.80
C ILE A 80 11.37 -1.68 -1.87
N TRP A 81 10.62 -2.71 -1.55
CA TRP A 81 10.28 -3.79 -2.46
C TRP A 81 8.82 -3.69 -2.89
N GLU A 82 8.61 -3.54 -4.18
CA GLU A 82 7.27 -3.53 -4.79
C GLU A 82 6.99 -4.87 -5.46
N LEU A 83 5.93 -5.53 -5.04
CA LEU A 83 5.41 -6.71 -5.71
C LEU A 83 4.29 -6.30 -6.65
N ASP A 84 4.54 -6.34 -7.95
CA ASP A 84 3.58 -5.93 -8.99
C ASP A 84 3.50 -7.00 -10.09
N GLN A 85 2.29 -7.45 -10.40
CA GLN A 85 2.00 -8.48 -11.42
C GLN A 85 2.90 -9.72 -11.37
N GLY A 86 3.27 -10.17 -10.15
CA GLY A 86 4.14 -11.33 -9.94
C GLY A 86 5.63 -11.06 -10.15
N GLN A 87 6.01 -9.80 -10.34
CA GLN A 87 7.41 -9.36 -10.40
C GLN A 87 7.78 -8.56 -9.17
N LEU A 88 9.02 -8.69 -8.73
CA LEU A 88 9.59 -7.97 -7.61
C LEU A 88 10.50 -6.86 -8.15
N TYR A 89 10.18 -5.63 -7.81
CA TYR A 89 10.98 -4.45 -8.12
C TYR A 89 11.60 -3.92 -6.84
N THR A 90 12.87 -3.58 -6.87
CA THR A 90 13.62 -3.08 -5.72
C THR A 90 14.06 -1.64 -5.93
N TYR A 91 13.83 -0.80 -4.93
CA TYR A 91 14.13 0.63 -4.97
C TYR A 91 14.93 1.00 -3.72
N LYS A 92 16.16 1.49 -3.91
CA LYS A 92 16.98 2.03 -2.84
C LYS A 92 16.64 3.49 -2.59
N GLY A 93 16.57 3.87 -1.33
CA GLY A 93 16.23 5.20 -0.88
C GLY A 93 14.84 5.28 -0.25
N ASP A 94 14.34 6.50 -0.12
CA ASP A 94 13.08 6.85 0.52
C ASP A 94 11.84 6.61 -0.38
N TYR A 95 10.66 6.84 0.18
CA TYR A 95 9.39 6.67 -0.50
C TYR A 95 9.20 7.62 -1.69
N ILE A 96 9.78 8.83 -1.62
CA ILE A 96 9.73 9.80 -2.73
C ILE A 96 10.51 9.25 -3.93
N ASN A 97 11.71 8.76 -3.68
CA ASN A 97 12.58 8.15 -4.70
C ASN A 97 11.92 6.90 -5.34
N TYR A 98 11.22 6.09 -4.52
CA TYR A 98 10.39 5.00 -5.01
C TYR A 98 9.29 5.48 -5.96
N LEU A 99 8.53 6.52 -5.58
CA LEU A 99 7.45 7.04 -6.42
C LEU A 99 7.96 7.58 -7.77
N GLU A 100 9.07 8.32 -7.78
CA GLU A 100 9.69 8.83 -9.01
C GLU A 100 10.13 7.71 -9.94
N LYS A 101 10.85 6.73 -9.40
CA LYS A 101 11.32 5.58 -10.18
C LYS A 101 10.16 4.71 -10.69
N LYS A 102 9.12 4.51 -9.87
CA LYS A 102 7.89 3.83 -10.27
C LYS A 102 7.21 4.55 -11.42
N ALA A 103 7.04 5.88 -11.34
CA ALA A 103 6.43 6.68 -12.38
C ALA A 103 7.22 6.57 -13.70
N ALA A 104 8.54 6.69 -13.67
CA ALA A 104 9.41 6.53 -14.84
C ALA A 104 9.31 5.11 -15.45
N ARG A 105 9.25 4.07 -14.62
CA ARG A 105 9.03 2.70 -15.08
C ARG A 105 7.70 2.56 -15.81
N MET A 106 6.60 3.02 -15.21
CA MET A 106 5.26 2.94 -15.79
C MET A 106 5.17 3.72 -17.13
N GLU A 107 5.79 4.88 -17.21
CA GLU A 107 5.86 5.66 -18.45
C GLU A 107 6.61 4.89 -19.55
N SER A 108 7.76 4.30 -19.24
CA SER A 108 8.55 3.48 -20.17
C SER A 108 7.77 2.23 -20.62
N GLU A 109 7.08 1.55 -19.73
CA GLU A 109 6.23 0.40 -20.06
C GLU A 109 5.07 0.80 -20.96
N THR A 110 4.40 1.90 -20.67
CA THR A 110 3.30 2.44 -21.48
C THR A 110 3.77 2.83 -22.89
N ALA A 111 4.92 3.51 -22.99
CA ALA A 111 5.52 3.86 -24.27
C ALA A 111 5.90 2.62 -25.09
N SER A 112 6.45 1.59 -24.45
CA SER A 112 6.80 0.30 -25.05
C SER A 112 5.56 -0.44 -25.56
N HIS A 113 4.48 -0.47 -24.75
CA HIS A 113 3.20 -1.04 -25.15
C HIS A 113 2.57 -0.34 -26.36
N SER A 114 2.63 0.99 -26.40
CA SER A 114 2.15 1.78 -27.53
C SER A 114 2.92 1.46 -28.82
N LYS A 115 4.25 1.31 -28.73
CA LYS A 115 5.09 0.88 -29.86
C LYS A 115 4.71 -0.52 -30.36
N ILE A 116 4.53 -1.49 -29.46
CA ILE A 116 4.14 -2.85 -29.79
C ILE A 116 2.74 -2.88 -30.42
N ARG A 117 1.79 -2.10 -29.90
CA ARG A 117 0.44 -1.99 -30.44
C ARG A 117 0.42 -1.38 -31.85
N ASN A 118 1.25 -0.38 -32.10
CA ASN A 118 1.40 0.21 -33.44
C ASN A 118 2.07 -0.76 -34.42
N LEU A 119 3.08 -1.51 -33.96
CA LEU A 119 3.69 -2.58 -34.74
C LEU A 119 2.66 -3.68 -35.08
N TYR A 120 1.87 -4.12 -34.11
CA TYR A 120 0.82 -5.10 -34.31
C TYR A 120 -0.19 -4.66 -35.38
N LYS A 121 -0.65 -3.39 -35.35
CA LYS A 121 -1.58 -2.86 -36.36
C LYS A 121 -0.99 -2.96 -37.76
N ARG A 122 0.27 -2.56 -37.93
CA ARG A 122 0.97 -2.63 -39.24
C ARG A 122 1.14 -4.06 -39.73
N GLU A 123 1.56 -4.96 -38.86
CA GLU A 123 1.71 -6.38 -39.21
C GLU A 123 0.38 -7.07 -39.46
N LEU A 124 -0.70 -6.70 -38.75
CA LEU A 124 -2.04 -7.19 -38.99
C LEU A 124 -2.56 -6.79 -40.39
N GLU A 125 -2.32 -5.54 -40.80
CA GLU A 125 -2.67 -5.10 -42.16
C GLU A 125 -1.90 -5.90 -43.23
N TRP A 126 -0.60 -6.15 -42.99
CA TRP A 126 0.19 -6.96 -43.87
C TRP A 126 -0.29 -8.43 -43.94
N VAL A 127 -0.66 -9.02 -42.82
CA VAL A 127 -1.22 -10.40 -42.77
C VAL A 127 -2.56 -10.47 -43.51
N ARG A 128 -3.40 -9.44 -43.41
CA ARG A 128 -4.71 -9.38 -44.08
C ARG A 128 -4.63 -9.13 -45.59
N LYS A 129 -3.58 -8.50 -46.07
CA LYS A 129 -3.38 -8.29 -47.53
C LYS A 129 -3.08 -9.64 -48.18
N GLN A 130 -3.81 -9.96 -49.27
CA GLN A 130 -3.52 -11.14 -50.05
C GLN A 130 -2.17 -11.05 -50.75
N PRO A 131 -1.38 -12.13 -50.82
CA PRO A 131 -0.13 -12.10 -51.58
C PRO A 131 -0.43 -11.84 -53.08
N ARG A 132 0.36 -10.97 -53.70
CA ARG A 132 0.28 -10.83 -55.18
C ARG A 132 0.59 -12.20 -55.80
N ALA A 133 -0.11 -12.54 -56.91
CA ALA A 133 0.02 -13.85 -57.57
C ALA A 133 1.48 -14.30 -57.66
N ARG A 134 1.77 -15.56 -57.23
CA ARG A 134 3.05 -16.28 -57.22
C ARG A 134 4.00 -16.04 -56.07
N THR A 135 3.65 -15.33 -54.96
CA THR A 135 4.49 -15.24 -53.77
C THR A 135 3.78 -15.79 -52.54
N THR A 136 4.40 -16.73 -51.80
CA THR A 136 3.95 -17.19 -50.49
C THR A 136 4.43 -16.21 -49.42
N LYS A 137 3.56 -15.95 -48.41
CA LYS A 137 3.99 -15.16 -47.26
C LYS A 137 5.14 -15.85 -46.54
N SER A 138 6.16 -15.10 -46.17
CA SER A 138 7.28 -15.63 -45.39
C SER A 138 6.78 -16.28 -44.11
N LYS A 139 7.05 -17.56 -43.91
CA LYS A 139 6.66 -18.33 -42.72
C LYS A 139 7.22 -17.69 -41.46
N SER A 140 8.48 -17.28 -41.48
CA SER A 140 9.16 -16.60 -40.38
C SER A 140 8.44 -15.32 -39.92
N ARG A 141 7.91 -14.51 -40.85
CA ARG A 141 7.18 -13.29 -40.50
C ARG A 141 5.79 -13.56 -39.96
N VAL A 142 5.15 -14.64 -40.38
CA VAL A 142 3.86 -15.09 -39.81
C VAL A 142 4.06 -15.60 -38.38
N ASP A 143 5.15 -16.32 -38.12
CA ASP A 143 5.49 -16.81 -36.76
C ASP A 143 5.83 -15.64 -35.82
N GLN A 144 6.55 -14.63 -36.33
CA GLN A 144 6.82 -13.38 -35.58
C GLN A 144 5.52 -12.63 -35.26
N PHE A 145 4.55 -12.61 -36.16
CA PHE A 145 3.26 -11.96 -35.92
C PHE A 145 2.54 -12.55 -34.72
N ALA A 146 2.53 -13.86 -34.53
CA ALA A 146 1.91 -14.52 -33.37
C ALA A 146 2.55 -14.04 -32.04
N THR A 147 3.85 -13.82 -32.02
CA THR A 147 4.58 -13.28 -30.86
C THR A 147 4.20 -11.83 -30.57
N ILE A 148 4.13 -11.01 -31.62
CA ILE A 148 3.74 -9.59 -31.53
C ILE A 148 2.28 -9.47 -31.06
N GLU A 149 1.39 -10.30 -31.59
CA GLU A 149 -0.02 -10.36 -31.20
C GLU A 149 -0.18 -10.67 -29.71
N LYS A 150 0.51 -11.69 -29.21
CA LYS A 150 0.48 -12.07 -27.80
C LYS A 150 0.93 -10.92 -26.90
N LYS A 151 2.01 -10.23 -27.24
CA LYS A 151 2.50 -9.05 -26.50
C LYS A 151 1.56 -7.86 -26.57
N ALA A 152 0.93 -7.60 -27.73
CA ALA A 152 0.02 -6.47 -27.93
C ALA A 152 -1.33 -6.66 -27.21
N LYS A 153 -1.75 -7.91 -26.98
CA LYS A 153 -2.99 -8.27 -26.26
C LYS A 153 -2.78 -8.37 -24.74
N GLN A 154 -1.58 -8.33 -24.23
CA GLN A 154 -1.35 -8.19 -22.79
C GLN A 154 -1.94 -6.85 -22.33
N ASN A 155 -3.07 -6.93 -21.60
CA ASN A 155 -3.71 -5.75 -21.03
C ASN A 155 -2.92 -5.31 -19.80
N ILE A 156 -2.36 -4.12 -19.84
CA ILE A 156 -1.98 -3.38 -18.64
C ILE A 156 -3.30 -2.84 -18.08
N GLN A 157 -4.01 -3.66 -17.31
CA GLN A 157 -5.16 -3.18 -16.53
C GLN A 157 -4.61 -2.47 -15.30
N ASP A 158 -4.47 -1.17 -15.42
CA ASP A 158 -4.44 -0.27 -14.26
C ASP A 158 -5.86 -0.33 -13.65
N GLN A 159 -6.03 -1.14 -12.61
CA GLN A 159 -7.25 -1.16 -11.83
C GLN A 159 -7.29 0.09 -10.94
N GLN A 160 -7.53 1.23 -11.55
CA GLN A 160 -7.95 2.41 -10.79
C GLN A 160 -9.38 2.14 -10.29
N LEU A 161 -9.47 1.87 -9.01
CA LEU A 161 -10.75 1.75 -8.31
C LEU A 161 -11.45 3.13 -8.35
N GLN A 162 -12.30 3.35 -9.33
CA GLN A 162 -13.14 4.56 -9.39
C GLN A 162 -14.31 4.36 -8.43
N LEU A 163 -14.14 4.84 -7.20
CA LEU A 163 -15.24 4.96 -6.25
C LEU A 163 -16.15 6.13 -6.66
N SER A 164 -17.19 5.86 -7.43
CA SER A 164 -18.25 6.84 -7.69
C SER A 164 -19.22 6.86 -6.52
N MET A 165 -19.07 7.81 -5.61
CA MET A 165 -20.06 8.08 -4.58
C MET A 165 -21.17 8.98 -5.15
N LYS A 166 -22.42 8.49 -5.18
CA LYS A 166 -23.59 9.34 -5.42
C LYS A 166 -23.79 10.23 -4.19
N MET A 167 -23.41 11.50 -4.30
CA MET A 167 -23.66 12.47 -3.25
C MET A 167 -25.14 12.92 -3.33
N THR A 168 -25.93 12.55 -2.34
CA THR A 168 -27.25 13.19 -2.07
C THR A 168 -27.03 14.61 -1.54
N ARG A 169 -27.88 15.55 -1.96
CA ARG A 169 -27.81 16.95 -1.47
C ARG A 169 -28.14 16.97 0.02
N LEU A 170 -27.12 17.13 0.86
CA LEU A 170 -27.25 17.38 2.29
C LEU A 170 -27.38 18.89 2.55
N GLY A 171 -28.27 19.29 3.46
CA GLY A 171 -28.41 20.69 3.92
C GLY A 171 -27.14 21.19 4.61
N GLY A 172 -27.09 22.48 4.96
CA GLY A 172 -25.91 23.13 5.54
C GLY A 172 -25.47 22.57 6.92
N LYS A 173 -26.39 22.10 7.74
CA LYS A 173 -26.16 21.36 9.00
C LYS A 173 -26.36 19.88 8.76
N ILE A 174 -25.36 19.07 9.08
CA ILE A 174 -25.41 17.61 8.88
C ILE A 174 -25.83 16.92 10.17
N MET A 175 -25.20 17.28 11.28
CA MET A 175 -25.44 16.70 12.60
C MET A 175 -25.07 17.72 13.68
N GLU A 176 -25.84 17.76 14.75
CA GLU A 176 -25.56 18.60 15.92
C GLU A 176 -25.47 17.70 17.16
N LEU A 177 -24.37 17.79 17.87
CA LEU A 177 -24.17 17.18 19.18
C LEU A 177 -24.39 18.24 20.24
N LYS A 178 -25.27 17.96 21.23
CA LYS A 178 -25.54 18.86 22.35
C LYS A 178 -25.35 18.12 23.66
N LYS A 179 -24.45 18.64 24.50
CA LYS A 179 -24.18 18.12 25.86
C LYS A 179 -24.01 16.60 25.88
N VAL A 180 -23.18 16.08 24.94
CA VAL A 180 -22.96 14.64 24.84
C VAL A 180 -22.01 14.18 25.94
N TYR A 181 -22.45 13.17 26.67
CA TYR A 181 -21.67 12.47 27.69
C TYR A 181 -21.48 11.04 27.26
N LYS A 182 -20.25 10.53 27.34
CA LYS A 182 -19.94 9.13 27.04
C LYS A 182 -18.86 8.60 27.98
N SER A 183 -19.13 7.46 28.57
CA SER A 183 -18.17 6.75 29.40
C SER A 183 -18.02 5.31 28.92
N HIS A 184 -16.86 4.70 29.18
CA HIS A 184 -16.61 3.29 29.00
C HIS A 184 -15.99 2.73 30.29
N GLY A 185 -16.78 1.99 31.05
CA GLY A 185 -16.44 1.64 32.45
C GLY A 185 -16.27 2.94 33.26
N ASP A 186 -15.18 3.03 34.00
CA ASP A 186 -14.84 4.20 34.81
C ASP A 186 -14.20 5.35 34.01
N LEU A 187 -13.91 5.13 32.72
CA LEU A 187 -13.29 6.14 31.86
C LEU A 187 -14.35 7.03 31.22
N HIS A 188 -14.32 8.33 31.57
CA HIS A 188 -15.16 9.35 30.96
C HIS A 188 -14.52 9.85 29.68
N LEU A 189 -15.08 9.49 28.51
CA LEU A 189 -14.57 9.89 27.19
C LEU A 189 -15.04 11.27 26.75
N LEU A 190 -16.33 11.59 27.00
CA LEU A 190 -16.92 12.89 26.67
C LEU A 190 -17.67 13.42 27.89
N LYS A 191 -17.52 14.73 28.16
CA LYS A 191 -18.17 15.42 29.28
C LYS A 191 -18.82 16.71 28.78
N GLY A 192 -20.12 16.63 28.44
CA GLY A 192 -20.87 17.79 27.99
C GLY A 192 -20.37 18.37 26.65
N PHE A 193 -19.98 17.50 25.72
CA PHE A 193 -19.41 17.90 24.43
C PHE A 193 -20.50 18.45 23.49
N ASP A 194 -20.29 19.67 22.98
CA ASP A 194 -21.14 20.34 22.00
C ASP A 194 -20.38 20.50 20.69
N TYR A 195 -21.01 20.07 19.59
CA TYR A 195 -20.42 20.24 18.26
C TYR A 195 -21.49 20.21 17.16
N THR A 196 -21.29 21.02 16.11
CA THR A 196 -22.16 21.04 14.92
C THR A 196 -21.33 20.73 13.68
N PHE A 197 -21.58 19.58 13.06
CA PHE A 197 -20.93 19.18 11.81
C PHE A 197 -21.49 20.01 10.65
N LYS A 198 -20.59 20.63 9.90
CA LYS A 198 -20.93 21.45 8.72
C LYS A 198 -20.65 20.67 7.44
N LYS A 199 -21.31 21.03 6.35
CA LYS A 199 -21.08 20.42 5.06
C LYS A 199 -19.65 20.67 4.57
N GLY A 200 -18.94 19.58 4.20
CA GLY A 200 -17.55 19.64 3.70
C GLY A 200 -16.48 19.72 4.77
N GLU A 201 -16.86 19.74 6.06
CA GLU A 201 -15.91 19.70 7.16
C GLU A 201 -15.24 18.33 7.29
N ARG A 202 -13.95 18.32 7.59
CA ARG A 202 -13.14 17.11 7.83
C ARG A 202 -12.54 17.22 9.22
N ILE A 203 -12.79 16.23 10.08
CA ILE A 203 -12.39 16.27 11.49
C ILE A 203 -11.53 15.02 11.76
N GLY A 204 -10.34 15.26 12.32
CA GLY A 204 -9.50 14.21 12.87
C GLY A 204 -9.76 14.05 14.37
N ILE A 205 -9.86 12.82 14.83
CA ILE A 205 -9.95 12.49 16.26
C ILE A 205 -8.63 11.82 16.65
N VAL A 206 -7.95 12.40 17.65
CA VAL A 206 -6.68 11.92 18.15
C VAL A 206 -6.81 11.66 19.64
N GLY A 207 -6.18 10.61 20.14
CA GLY A 207 -6.17 10.27 21.57
C GLY A 207 -5.27 9.07 21.85
N PRO A 208 -4.93 8.84 23.13
CA PRO A 208 -4.21 7.64 23.54
C PRO A 208 -5.08 6.40 23.30
N ASN A 209 -4.43 5.31 22.90
CA ASN A 209 -5.12 4.05 22.58
C ASN A 209 -5.04 3.05 23.72
#